data_aeb94564c20aa4dcb625dc3445e96ae6
#
_entry.id   aeb94564c20aa4dcb625dc3445e96ae6
#
_cell.length_a   1.000
_cell.length_b   1.000
_cell.length_c   1.000
_cell.angle_alpha   90.00
_cell.angle_beta   90.00
_cell.angle_gamma   90.00
#
_symmetry.space_group_name_H-M   'P 1'
#
loop_
_entity.id
_entity.type
_entity.pdbx_description
1 polymer ?
#
loop_
_entity_poly.entity_id
_entity_poly.type
_entity_poly.pdbx_seq_one_letter_code
_entity_poly.pdbx_strand_id
1 'polypeptide(L)'
;ITLYEIQLADGMLLSKVKEFEDDIAISLSAFGTRVIAPLPGKETFGIEIPNSYPDVVSIESVLNSSQFKDTRMELPLAIGKNIDGEVFMIDLSLAPHLLIAGSTLQNDSLGLDAIIFSLLYKKHPNELKLVLIDLGKVELNVYSRITNKFMAAIPDDEAIVTNTKKAMLTLNSICQVVNDRN
;
A
#
# COMPACT_ATOMS: atom_id res chain seq x y z
N ILE A 1 11.89 -5.63 10.24
CA ILE A 1 12.57 -6.75 9.55
C ILE A 1 14.05 -6.46 9.51
N THR A 2 14.86 -7.48 9.77
CA THR A 2 16.32 -7.44 9.59
C THR A 2 16.67 -8.37 8.44
N LEU A 3 17.45 -7.89 7.46
CA LEU A 3 17.97 -8.69 6.37
C LEU A 3 19.44 -9.04 6.66
N TYR A 4 19.76 -10.34 6.69
CA TYR A 4 21.11 -10.84 6.73
C TYR A 4 21.54 -11.23 5.33
N GLU A 5 22.56 -10.55 4.78
CA GLU A 5 23.16 -10.91 3.51
C GLU A 5 24.25 -11.93 3.74
N ILE A 6 24.17 -13.06 3.07
CA ILE A 6 25.06 -14.21 3.28
C ILE A 6 25.63 -14.69 1.95
N GLN A 7 26.92 -14.93 1.91
CA GLN A 7 27.62 -15.52 0.79
C GLN A 7 27.70 -17.03 0.97
N LEU A 8 27.40 -17.78 -0.09
CA LEU A 8 27.54 -19.23 -0.08
C LEU A 8 29.03 -19.63 -0.08
N ALA A 9 29.33 -20.71 0.62
CA ALA A 9 30.61 -21.36 0.49
C ALA A 9 30.74 -22.06 -0.88
N ASP A 10 31.97 -22.18 -1.38
CA ASP A 10 32.25 -22.79 -2.67
C ASP A 10 31.65 -24.21 -2.76
N GLY A 11 30.92 -24.46 -3.85
CA GLY A 11 30.29 -25.75 -4.11
C GLY A 11 28.90 -25.95 -3.50
N MET A 12 28.37 -25.01 -2.73
CA MET A 12 26.98 -25.06 -2.27
C MET A 12 26.00 -24.50 -3.31
N LEU A 13 24.89 -25.20 -3.51
CA LEU A 13 23.83 -24.76 -4.42
C LEU A 13 22.81 -23.87 -3.68
N LEU A 14 22.49 -22.74 -4.30
CA LEU A 14 21.53 -21.76 -3.77
C LEU A 14 20.12 -22.36 -3.55
N SER A 15 19.73 -23.33 -4.38
CA SER A 15 18.45 -24.04 -4.25
C SER A 15 18.31 -24.80 -2.93
N LYS A 16 19.40 -25.32 -2.41
CA LYS A 16 19.39 -26.02 -1.11
C LYS A 16 19.12 -25.11 0.06
N VAL A 17 19.49 -23.83 -0.01
CA VAL A 17 19.26 -22.87 1.08
C VAL A 17 17.77 -22.64 1.31
N LYS A 18 16.97 -22.61 0.23
CA LYS A 18 15.51 -22.46 0.34
C LYS A 18 14.84 -23.67 1.03
N GLU A 19 15.40 -24.85 0.89
CA GLU A 19 14.87 -26.05 1.55
C GLU A 19 15.00 -26.00 3.09
N PHE A 20 15.93 -25.16 3.59
CA PHE A 20 16.16 -24.96 5.03
C PHE A 20 15.40 -23.79 5.63
N GLU A 21 14.51 -23.12 4.88
CA GLU A 21 13.78 -21.93 5.34
C GLU A 21 13.01 -22.21 6.64
N ASP A 22 12.28 -23.31 6.69
CA ASP A 22 11.51 -23.73 7.87
C ASP A 22 12.43 -24.09 9.05
N ASP A 23 13.53 -24.79 8.80
CA ASP A 23 14.49 -25.16 9.84
C ASP A 23 15.16 -23.92 10.44
N ILE A 24 15.48 -22.92 9.62
CA ILE A 24 16.03 -21.63 10.05
C ILE A 24 14.99 -20.89 10.88
N ALA A 25 13.73 -20.83 10.43
CA ALA A 25 12.66 -20.16 11.16
C ALA A 25 12.42 -20.77 12.53
N ILE A 26 12.43 -22.12 12.63
CA ILE A 26 12.30 -22.86 13.89
C ILE A 26 13.50 -22.59 14.81
N SER A 27 14.72 -22.69 14.27
CA SER A 27 15.95 -22.50 15.05
C SER A 27 16.06 -21.10 15.65
N LEU A 28 15.55 -20.08 14.94
CA LEU A 28 15.54 -18.69 15.40
C LEU A 28 14.28 -18.35 16.22
N SER A 29 13.34 -19.27 16.35
CA SER A 29 12.01 -18.99 16.93
C SER A 29 11.32 -17.78 16.31
N ALA A 30 11.54 -17.54 15.02
CA ALA A 30 11.10 -16.37 14.28
C ALA A 30 10.14 -16.78 13.16
N PHE A 31 8.85 -16.84 13.48
CA PHE A 31 7.82 -17.12 12.48
C PHE A 31 7.78 -15.98 11.43
N GLY A 32 7.72 -16.39 10.15
CA GLY A 32 7.74 -15.44 9.03
C GLY A 32 9.15 -15.09 8.54
N THR A 33 10.18 -15.83 8.98
CA THR A 33 11.50 -15.82 8.34
C THR A 33 11.36 -16.22 6.87
N ARG A 34 12.06 -15.52 5.97
CA ARG A 34 12.03 -15.76 4.53
C ARG A 34 13.44 -15.83 3.97
N VAL A 35 13.66 -16.75 3.05
CA VAL A 35 14.92 -16.85 2.29
C VAL A 35 14.73 -16.23 0.90
N ILE A 36 15.48 -15.16 0.63
CA ILE A 36 15.52 -14.49 -0.68
C ILE A 36 16.76 -14.96 -1.40
N ALA A 37 16.59 -15.76 -2.42
CA ALA A 37 17.72 -16.36 -3.13
C ALA A 37 17.47 -16.39 -4.65
N PRO A 38 18.29 -15.71 -5.46
CA PRO A 38 19.36 -14.76 -5.09
C PRO A 38 18.81 -13.39 -4.65
N LEU A 39 19.65 -12.58 -4.00
CA LEU A 39 19.35 -11.15 -3.83
C LEU A 39 19.43 -10.44 -5.19
N PRO A 40 18.50 -9.53 -5.50
CA PRO A 40 18.51 -8.81 -6.77
C PRO A 40 19.83 -8.09 -7.04
N GLY A 41 20.47 -8.43 -8.18
CA GLY A 41 21.74 -7.83 -8.59
C GLY A 41 22.99 -8.30 -7.84
N LYS A 42 22.88 -9.34 -7.01
CA LYS A 42 24.00 -9.90 -6.23
C LYS A 42 24.09 -11.42 -6.36
N GLU A 43 25.28 -11.96 -6.13
CA GLU A 43 25.53 -13.41 -6.07
C GLU A 43 25.35 -13.98 -4.64
N THR A 44 24.75 -13.21 -3.75
CA THR A 44 24.46 -13.55 -2.35
C THR A 44 22.99 -13.88 -2.17
N PHE A 45 22.65 -14.49 -1.04
CA PHE A 45 21.26 -14.67 -0.62
C PHE A 45 20.99 -13.91 0.67
N GLY A 46 19.72 -13.61 0.89
CA GLY A 46 19.25 -12.90 2.08
C GLY A 46 18.37 -13.77 2.95
N ILE A 47 18.49 -13.63 4.25
CA ILE A 47 17.54 -14.15 5.22
C ILE A 47 16.85 -12.95 5.88
N GLU A 48 15.57 -12.79 5.61
CA GLU A 48 14.71 -11.80 6.29
C GLU A 48 14.18 -12.41 7.58
N ILE A 49 14.41 -11.71 8.69
CA ILE A 49 13.93 -12.11 10.01
C ILE A 49 13.05 -11.00 10.56
N PRO A 50 11.79 -11.29 10.97
CA PRO A 50 10.95 -10.33 11.64
C PRO A 50 11.57 -9.84 12.95
N ASN A 51 11.59 -8.54 13.18
CA ASN A 51 12.08 -7.96 14.43
C ASN A 51 11.07 -8.20 15.54
N SER A 52 11.54 -8.58 16.74
CA SER A 52 10.70 -8.71 17.94
C SER A 52 10.04 -7.38 18.33
N TYR A 53 10.72 -6.26 18.05
CA TYR A 53 10.23 -4.90 18.26
C TYR A 53 10.40 -4.12 16.95
N PRO A 54 9.39 -4.17 16.06
CA PRO A 54 9.46 -3.45 14.80
C PRO A 54 9.28 -1.94 15.01
N ASP A 55 10.08 -1.15 14.31
CA ASP A 55 9.85 0.30 14.22
C ASP A 55 8.60 0.59 13.39
N VAL A 56 7.82 1.57 13.84
CA VAL A 56 6.65 2.04 13.11
C VAL A 56 7.05 3.14 12.14
N VAL A 57 6.80 2.91 10.85
CA VAL A 57 6.97 3.93 9.81
C VAL A 57 5.74 4.82 9.80
N SER A 58 5.85 6.06 10.30
CA SER A 58 4.74 7.00 10.24
C SER A 58 4.50 7.50 8.82
N ILE A 59 3.23 7.61 8.41
CA ILE A 59 2.85 8.17 7.12
C ILE A 59 3.38 9.60 6.97
N GLU A 60 3.40 10.38 8.02
CA GLU A 60 3.96 11.74 8.04
C GLU A 60 5.43 11.75 7.60
N SER A 61 6.25 10.81 8.10
CA SER A 61 7.67 10.72 7.73
C SER A 61 7.88 10.40 6.26
N VAL A 62 6.96 9.66 5.66
CA VAL A 62 6.99 9.29 4.25
C VAL A 62 6.55 10.45 3.37
N LEU A 63 5.42 11.08 3.68
CA LEU A 63 4.88 12.22 2.93
C LEU A 63 5.80 13.45 2.99
N ASN A 64 6.55 13.64 4.09
CA ASN A 64 7.49 14.73 4.25
C ASN A 64 8.87 14.48 3.62
N SER A 65 9.13 13.27 3.12
CA SER A 65 10.40 12.95 2.44
C SER A 65 10.56 13.76 1.14
N SER A 66 11.82 14.05 0.77
CA SER A 66 12.12 14.66 -0.52
C SER A 66 11.68 13.77 -1.69
N GLN A 67 11.84 12.45 -1.53
CA GLN A 67 11.42 11.47 -2.54
C GLN A 67 9.94 11.60 -2.88
N PHE A 68 9.07 11.78 -1.87
CA PHE A 68 7.63 11.95 -2.11
C PHE A 68 7.30 13.37 -2.62
N LYS A 69 7.92 14.40 -2.05
CA LYS A 69 7.63 15.80 -2.42
C LYS A 69 8.02 16.10 -3.86
N ASP A 70 9.19 15.62 -4.29
CA ASP A 70 9.80 15.93 -5.58
C ASP A 70 9.44 14.92 -6.68
N THR A 71 8.63 13.89 -6.37
CA THR A 71 8.23 12.89 -7.37
C THR A 71 7.43 13.49 -8.50
N ARG A 72 7.70 13.00 -9.72
CA ARG A 72 6.98 13.35 -10.95
C ARG A 72 5.80 12.41 -11.25
N MET A 73 5.54 11.45 -10.37
CA MET A 73 4.39 10.55 -10.50
C MET A 73 3.09 11.34 -10.51
N GLU A 74 2.16 10.97 -11.38
CA GLU A 74 0.88 11.67 -11.50
C GLU A 74 -0.01 11.42 -10.28
N LEU A 75 -0.13 10.17 -9.85
CA LEU A 75 -0.91 9.76 -8.66
C LEU A 75 -0.04 8.92 -7.71
N PRO A 76 0.94 9.53 -7.02
CA PRO A 76 1.85 8.79 -6.16
C PRO A 76 1.15 8.25 -4.93
N LEU A 77 1.33 6.97 -4.69
CA LEU A 77 0.91 6.27 -3.48
C LEU A 77 2.15 5.96 -2.64
N ALA A 78 2.24 6.53 -1.45
CA ALA A 78 3.29 6.26 -0.49
C ALA A 78 2.93 5.00 0.31
N ILE A 79 3.50 3.87 -0.07
CA ILE A 79 3.17 2.57 0.54
C ILE A 79 3.94 2.35 1.85
N GLY A 80 5.16 2.89 1.96
CA GLY A 80 5.99 2.73 3.14
C GLY A 80 7.47 2.94 2.86
N LYS A 81 8.32 2.23 3.58
CA LYS A 81 9.78 2.21 3.36
C LYS A 81 10.25 0.79 3.13
N ASN A 82 11.25 0.64 2.25
CA ASN A 82 11.96 -0.61 2.07
C ASN A 82 12.93 -0.86 3.25
N ILE A 83 13.65 -1.99 3.20
CA ILE A 83 14.64 -2.37 4.22
C ILE A 83 15.85 -1.41 4.29
N ASP A 84 16.13 -0.68 3.22
CA ASP A 84 17.20 0.32 3.15
C ASP A 84 16.75 1.69 3.69
N GLY A 85 15.48 1.80 4.11
CA GLY A 85 14.88 3.03 4.61
C GLY A 85 14.40 3.99 3.53
N GLU A 86 14.49 3.62 2.26
CA GLU A 86 13.99 4.42 1.15
C GLU A 86 12.46 4.33 1.04
N VAL A 87 11.85 5.42 0.62
CA VAL A 87 10.40 5.48 0.43
C VAL A 87 9.99 4.68 -0.79
N PHE A 88 9.11 3.70 -0.58
CA PHE A 88 8.53 2.92 -1.65
C PHE A 88 7.20 3.55 -2.11
N MET A 89 7.13 3.88 -3.40
CA MET A 89 5.98 4.53 -4.02
C MET A 89 5.53 3.80 -5.28
N ILE A 90 4.23 3.88 -5.55
CA ILE A 90 3.60 3.38 -6.76
C ILE A 90 2.84 4.52 -7.41
N ASP A 91 2.88 4.64 -8.74
CA ASP A 91 2.01 5.56 -9.47
C ASP A 91 0.70 4.87 -9.84
N LEU A 92 -0.41 5.29 -9.22
CA LEU A 92 -1.74 4.73 -9.49
C LEU A 92 -2.19 5.01 -10.93
N SER A 93 -1.68 6.05 -11.58
CA SER A 93 -2.02 6.32 -12.99
C SER A 93 -1.53 5.24 -13.94
N LEU A 94 -0.44 4.55 -13.59
CA LEU A 94 0.11 3.43 -14.35
C LEU A 94 -0.48 2.07 -13.93
N ALA A 95 -1.12 2.00 -12.77
CA ALA A 95 -1.80 0.82 -12.23
C ALA A 95 -3.24 1.19 -11.84
N PRO A 96 -4.15 1.38 -12.80
CA PRO A 96 -5.46 2.01 -12.58
C PRO A 96 -6.39 1.18 -11.69
N HIS A 97 -6.05 -0.07 -11.42
CA HIS A 97 -6.78 -0.97 -10.53
C HIS A 97 -5.85 -1.54 -9.49
N LEU A 98 -6.23 -1.42 -8.21
CA LEU A 98 -5.46 -1.91 -7.08
C LEU A 98 -6.36 -2.75 -6.19
N LEU A 99 -5.92 -3.97 -5.88
CA LEU A 99 -6.51 -4.82 -4.86
C LEU A 99 -5.62 -4.78 -3.61
N ILE A 100 -6.21 -4.44 -2.49
CA ILE A 100 -5.55 -4.46 -1.18
C ILE A 100 -6.14 -5.62 -0.40
N ALA A 101 -5.30 -6.45 0.18
CA ALA A 101 -5.70 -7.55 1.04
C ALA A 101 -4.75 -7.68 2.22
N GLY A 102 -5.26 -7.93 3.39
CA GLY A 102 -4.50 -8.12 4.61
C GLY A 102 -5.06 -9.26 5.47
N SER A 103 -4.28 -9.66 6.45
CA SER A 103 -4.67 -10.72 7.39
C SER A 103 -5.57 -10.23 8.52
N THR A 104 -5.64 -8.92 8.73
CA THR A 104 -6.46 -8.28 9.76
C THR A 104 -7.09 -7.01 9.22
N LEU A 105 -8.32 -6.71 9.65
CA LEU A 105 -9.05 -5.49 9.27
C LEU A 105 -8.23 -4.21 9.56
N GLN A 106 -7.44 -4.19 10.64
CA GLN A 106 -6.60 -3.04 10.98
C GLN A 106 -5.48 -2.79 9.96
N ASN A 107 -4.87 -3.85 9.43
CA ASN A 107 -3.81 -3.70 8.44
C ASN A 107 -4.36 -3.23 7.08
N ASP A 108 -5.57 -3.68 6.73
CA ASP A 108 -6.24 -3.26 5.49
C ASP A 108 -6.59 -1.77 5.54
N SER A 109 -7.15 -1.31 6.67
CA SER A 109 -7.49 0.10 6.88
C SER A 109 -6.27 1.01 6.83
N LEU A 110 -5.16 0.63 7.47
CA LEU A 110 -3.92 1.42 7.44
C LEU A 110 -3.34 1.55 6.03
N GLY A 111 -3.40 0.48 5.23
CA GLY A 111 -2.98 0.51 3.84
C GLY A 111 -3.84 1.45 2.99
N LEU A 112 -5.16 1.39 3.17
CA LEU A 112 -6.11 2.27 2.48
C LEU A 112 -5.92 3.74 2.88
N ASP A 113 -5.74 3.99 4.17
CA ASP A 113 -5.47 5.33 4.69
C ASP A 113 -4.18 5.92 4.10
N ALA A 114 -3.11 5.14 4.01
CA ALA A 114 -1.85 5.59 3.41
C ALA A 114 -2.04 6.00 1.94
N ILE A 115 -2.85 5.26 1.19
CA ILE A 115 -3.20 5.59 -0.20
C ILE A 115 -3.98 6.90 -0.28
N ILE A 116 -5.06 7.01 0.48
CA ILE A 116 -5.92 8.21 0.45
C ILE A 116 -5.13 9.44 0.90
N PHE A 117 -4.37 9.35 2.00
CA PHE A 117 -3.53 10.46 2.46
C PHE A 117 -2.47 10.87 1.44
N SER A 118 -1.85 9.92 0.76
CA SER A 118 -0.88 10.22 -0.31
C SER A 118 -1.49 11.09 -1.41
N LEU A 119 -2.67 10.72 -1.87
CA LEU A 119 -3.38 11.44 -2.91
C LEU A 119 -3.85 12.83 -2.44
N LEU A 120 -4.42 12.91 -1.23
CA LEU A 120 -4.88 14.17 -0.64
C LEU A 120 -3.73 15.15 -0.37
N TYR A 121 -2.55 14.64 -0.03
CA TYR A 121 -1.37 15.47 0.22
C TYR A 121 -0.74 16.00 -1.08
N LYS A 122 -0.80 15.21 -2.15
CA LYS A 122 -0.14 15.53 -3.42
C LYS A 122 -1.01 16.35 -4.36
N LYS A 123 -2.33 16.15 -4.36
CA LYS A 123 -3.25 16.71 -5.36
C LYS A 123 -4.18 17.77 -4.76
N HIS A 124 -4.45 18.80 -5.58
CA HIS A 124 -5.44 19.80 -5.24
C HIS A 124 -6.88 19.29 -5.52
N PRO A 125 -7.91 19.75 -4.79
CA PRO A 125 -9.30 19.33 -5.01
C PRO A 125 -9.84 19.54 -6.44
N ASN A 126 -9.25 20.43 -7.20
CA ASN A 126 -9.61 20.65 -8.61
C ASN A 126 -9.04 19.59 -9.56
N GLU A 127 -8.02 18.86 -9.12
CA GLU A 127 -7.32 17.83 -9.91
C GLU A 127 -7.76 16.42 -9.52
N LEU A 128 -8.25 16.24 -8.28
CA LEU A 128 -8.62 14.94 -7.74
C LEU A 128 -10.00 14.98 -7.11
N LYS A 129 -10.82 14.00 -7.48
CA LYS A 129 -12.07 13.68 -6.81
C LYS A 129 -12.08 12.22 -6.41
N LEU A 130 -12.61 11.93 -5.23
CA LEU A 130 -12.75 10.61 -4.66
C LEU A 130 -14.22 10.22 -4.62
N VAL A 131 -14.51 8.99 -4.95
CA VAL A 131 -15.80 8.35 -4.68
C VAL A 131 -15.53 7.23 -3.68
N LEU A 132 -16.11 7.33 -2.49
CA LEU A 132 -15.90 6.36 -1.43
C LEU A 132 -17.17 5.52 -1.24
N ILE A 133 -17.02 4.20 -1.31
CA ILE A 133 -18.09 3.23 -1.08
C ILE A 133 -17.63 2.33 0.07
N ASP A 134 -18.32 2.40 1.19
CA ASP A 134 -18.04 1.66 2.42
C ASP A 134 -19.25 0.83 2.83
N LEU A 135 -19.36 -0.38 2.30
CA LEU A 135 -20.46 -1.29 2.63
C LEU A 135 -20.36 -1.85 4.04
N GLY A 136 -19.17 -1.83 4.64
CA GLY A 136 -18.90 -2.21 6.04
C GLY A 136 -19.33 -1.17 7.06
N LYS A 137 -19.48 0.09 6.65
CA LYS A 137 -19.93 1.26 7.46
C LYS A 137 -19.01 1.68 8.60
N VAL A 138 -17.74 1.32 8.55
CA VAL A 138 -16.83 1.53 9.70
C VAL A 138 -15.58 2.32 9.32
N GLU A 139 -14.99 2.05 8.16
CA GLU A 139 -13.59 2.43 7.92
C GLU A 139 -13.44 3.83 7.34
N LEU A 140 -14.32 4.24 6.43
CA LEU A 140 -14.14 5.49 5.68
C LEU A 140 -14.81 6.71 6.32
N ASN A 141 -15.48 6.57 7.44
CA ASN A 141 -16.22 7.67 8.10
C ASN A 141 -15.32 8.85 8.50
N VAL A 142 -14.03 8.60 8.77
CA VAL A 142 -13.05 9.65 9.09
C VAL A 142 -12.95 10.69 7.95
N TYR A 143 -13.19 10.28 6.71
CA TYR A 143 -13.12 11.13 5.52
C TYR A 143 -14.38 12.01 5.31
N SER A 144 -15.42 11.86 6.12
CA SER A 144 -16.61 12.72 6.08
C SER A 144 -16.29 14.22 6.22
N ARG A 145 -15.14 14.56 6.83
CA ARG A 145 -14.69 15.95 7.02
C ARG A 145 -14.18 16.63 5.75
N ILE A 146 -13.83 15.87 4.72
CA ILE A 146 -13.28 16.40 3.46
C ILE A 146 -14.28 16.36 2.30
N THR A 147 -15.52 15.99 2.59
CA THR A 147 -16.59 15.75 1.59
C THR A 147 -16.78 16.92 0.63
N ASN A 148 -16.84 18.14 1.14
CA ASN A 148 -17.14 19.34 0.34
C ASN A 148 -16.06 19.69 -0.69
N LYS A 149 -14.85 19.17 -0.55
CA LYS A 149 -13.71 19.54 -1.41
C LYS A 149 -13.28 18.40 -2.33
N PHE A 150 -13.08 17.21 -1.77
CA PHE A 150 -12.47 16.10 -2.48
C PHE A 150 -13.46 15.02 -2.93
N MET A 151 -14.68 15.01 -2.40
CA MET A 151 -15.64 13.96 -2.77
C MET A 151 -16.42 14.33 -4.03
N ALA A 152 -16.64 13.33 -4.89
CA ALA A 152 -17.66 13.36 -5.91
C ALA A 152 -18.81 12.47 -5.41
N ALA A 153 -19.96 13.09 -5.18
CA ALA A 153 -21.18 12.41 -4.72
C ALA A 153 -22.35 12.76 -5.63
N ILE A 154 -23.39 11.93 -5.61
CA ILE A 154 -24.66 12.26 -6.24
C ILE A 154 -25.27 13.45 -5.46
N PRO A 155 -25.80 14.49 -6.15
CA PRO A 155 -26.45 15.60 -5.46
C PRO A 155 -27.51 15.13 -4.47
N ASP A 156 -27.54 15.76 -3.30
CA ASP A 156 -28.47 15.45 -2.20
C ASP A 156 -28.32 14.05 -1.56
N ASP A 157 -27.22 13.36 -1.85
CA ASP A 157 -26.92 12.06 -1.24
C ASP A 157 -25.70 12.14 -0.28
N GLU A 158 -25.52 11.06 0.49
CA GLU A 158 -24.36 10.92 1.38
C GLU A 158 -23.05 10.89 0.58
N ALA A 159 -22.04 11.63 1.03
CA ALA A 159 -20.75 11.71 0.35
C ALA A 159 -19.97 10.39 0.40
N ILE A 160 -20.21 9.57 1.44
CA ILE A 160 -19.69 8.21 1.56
C ILE A 160 -20.87 7.26 1.42
N VAL A 161 -20.81 6.41 0.42
CA VAL A 161 -21.91 5.52 0.08
C VAL A 161 -21.84 4.26 0.93
N THR A 162 -22.85 4.04 1.77
CA THR A 162 -22.90 2.91 2.72
C THR A 162 -23.98 1.86 2.39
N ASN A 163 -24.72 2.04 1.30
CA ASN A 163 -25.83 1.18 0.92
C ASN A 163 -25.61 0.62 -0.49
N THR A 164 -25.87 -0.67 -0.67
CA THR A 164 -25.67 -1.38 -1.94
C THR A 164 -26.45 -0.78 -3.10
N LYS A 165 -27.70 -0.34 -2.89
CA LYS A 165 -28.50 0.28 -3.96
C LYS A 165 -27.88 1.60 -4.42
N LYS A 166 -27.45 2.43 -3.46
CA LYS A 166 -26.76 3.69 -3.76
C LYS A 166 -25.41 3.43 -4.42
N ALA A 167 -24.68 2.40 -3.99
CA ALA A 167 -23.42 2.00 -4.63
C ALA A 167 -23.61 1.68 -6.12
N MET A 168 -24.65 0.94 -6.46
CA MET A 168 -24.99 0.64 -7.87
C MET A 168 -25.29 1.92 -8.67
N LEU A 169 -26.06 2.84 -8.11
CA LEU A 169 -26.38 4.11 -8.77
C LEU A 169 -25.11 4.96 -8.97
N THR A 170 -24.26 5.04 -7.96
CA THR A 170 -22.99 5.76 -8.02
C THR A 170 -22.07 5.16 -9.09
N LEU A 171 -21.91 3.84 -9.15
CA LEU A 171 -21.11 3.17 -10.16
C LEU A 171 -21.66 3.42 -11.58
N ASN A 172 -22.98 3.36 -11.77
CA ASN A 172 -23.60 3.68 -13.06
C ASN A 172 -23.33 5.13 -13.48
N SER A 173 -23.39 6.09 -12.53
CA SER A 173 -23.07 7.49 -12.80
C SER A 173 -21.60 7.68 -13.17
N ILE A 174 -20.68 6.96 -12.52
CA ILE A 174 -19.26 6.98 -12.90
C ILE A 174 -19.07 6.45 -14.32
N CYS A 175 -19.73 5.35 -14.69
CA CYS A 175 -19.66 4.82 -16.06
C CYS A 175 -20.14 5.86 -17.10
N GLN A 176 -21.20 6.61 -16.81
CA GLN A 176 -21.64 7.70 -17.69
C GLN A 176 -20.58 8.78 -17.82
N VAL A 177 -20.02 9.27 -16.69
CA VAL A 177 -18.97 10.31 -16.69
C VAL A 177 -17.74 9.85 -17.49
N VAL A 178 -17.35 8.58 -17.38
CA VAL A 178 -16.21 8.02 -18.15
C VAL A 178 -16.54 8.00 -19.65
N ASN A 179 -17.76 7.58 -20.02
CA ASN A 179 -18.20 7.56 -21.42
C ASN A 179 -18.28 8.96 -22.04
N ASP A 180 -18.69 9.95 -21.25
CA ASP A 180 -18.80 11.35 -21.70
C ASP A 180 -17.44 12.04 -21.88
N ARG A 181 -16.38 11.48 -21.28
CA ARG A 181 -15.00 12.00 -21.38
C ARG A 181 -14.19 11.38 -22.53
N ASN A 182 -14.63 10.22 -23.06
CA ASN A 182 -14.01 9.52 -24.19
C ASN A 182 -14.65 9.93 -25.51
#